data_18d6003a04102b0562aa03fe86ce9b4b
#
_entry.id   18d6003a04102b0562aa03fe86ce9b4b
#
_cell.length_a   1.000
_cell.length_b   1.000
_cell.length_c   1.000
_cell.angle_alpha   90.00
_cell.angle_beta   90.00
_cell.angle_gamma   90.00
#
_symmetry.space_group_name_H-M   'P 1'
#
loop_
_entity.id
_entity.type
_entity.pdbx_description
1 polymer ?
#
loop_
_entity_poly.entity_id
_entity_poly.type
_entity_poly.pdbx_seq_one_letter_code
_entity_poly.pdbx_strand_id
1 'polypeptide(L)'
;MSGIGLDLFAGSGALGIEALSRGMDKVIFVDQNFKAVKVIKSNLANLDLEAQSEVYKNNADRALKALSKRDIQFDVIFLDPPYNKGLIDKALKLISEFNLLKENGIIVCEFSNHEEIDYQPFNMIK
;
A
#
# COMPACT_ATOMS: atom_id res chain seq x y z
N MET A 1 16.98 1.46 -0.91
CA MET A 1 15.65 1.47 -0.32
C MET A 1 15.57 0.40 0.75
N SER A 2 15.01 0.69 1.89
CA SER A 2 14.89 -0.28 2.98
C SER A 2 13.58 -0.01 3.76
N GLY A 3 13.28 -0.87 4.73
CA GLY A 3 12.11 -0.70 5.58
C GLY A 3 10.91 -1.49 5.11
N ILE A 4 9.73 -1.09 5.54
CA ILE A 4 8.48 -1.80 5.29
C ILE A 4 7.55 -0.95 4.45
N GLY A 5 7.00 -1.56 3.41
CA GLY A 5 6.03 -0.91 2.53
C GLY A 5 4.64 -1.50 2.63
N LEU A 6 3.65 -0.71 2.29
CA LEU A 6 2.26 -1.14 2.16
C LEU A 6 1.79 -0.81 0.76
N ASP A 7 1.32 -1.82 0.04
CA ASP A 7 0.70 -1.65 -1.28
C ASP A 7 -0.81 -1.84 -1.10
N LEU A 8 -1.48 -0.73 -0.86
CA LEU A 8 -2.92 -0.70 -0.64
C LEU A 8 -3.60 -0.55 -2.00
N PHE A 9 -4.61 -1.33 -2.32
CA PHE A 9 -5.19 -1.46 -3.66
C PHE A 9 -4.16 -2.06 -4.63
N ALA A 10 -3.55 -3.16 -4.24
CA ALA A 10 -2.34 -3.65 -4.90
C ALA A 10 -2.51 -4.14 -6.34
N GLY A 11 -3.70 -4.60 -6.73
CA GLY A 11 -3.94 -5.09 -8.08
C GLY A 11 -3.04 -6.28 -8.44
N SER A 12 -2.13 -6.09 -9.39
CA SER A 12 -1.14 -7.12 -9.74
C SER A 12 0.03 -7.17 -8.76
N GLY A 13 0.15 -6.18 -7.88
CA GLY A 13 1.26 -6.05 -6.96
C GLY A 13 2.49 -5.40 -7.55
N ALA A 14 2.39 -4.80 -8.75
CA ALA A 14 3.54 -4.28 -9.47
C ALA A 14 4.35 -3.26 -8.65
N LEU A 15 3.68 -2.33 -7.98
CA LEU A 15 4.38 -1.29 -7.22
C LEU A 15 5.14 -1.87 -6.02
N GLY A 16 4.48 -2.73 -5.25
CA GLY A 16 5.11 -3.36 -4.10
C GLY A 16 6.23 -4.32 -4.49
N ILE A 17 6.05 -5.06 -5.58
CA ILE A 17 7.07 -5.96 -6.10
C ILE A 17 8.29 -5.17 -6.56
N GLU A 18 8.08 -4.05 -7.27
CA GLU A 18 9.17 -3.17 -7.67
C GLU A 18 9.93 -2.66 -6.45
N ALA A 19 9.21 -2.27 -5.40
CA ALA A 19 9.83 -1.81 -4.16
C ALA A 19 10.68 -2.91 -3.51
N LEU A 20 10.20 -4.15 -3.48
CA LEU A 20 10.99 -5.28 -2.97
C LEU A 20 12.25 -5.49 -3.80
N SER A 21 12.12 -5.40 -5.13
CA SER A 21 13.26 -5.53 -6.05
C SER A 21 14.31 -4.45 -5.83
N ARG A 22 13.91 -3.30 -5.30
CA ARG A 22 14.80 -2.17 -5.03
C ARG A 22 15.34 -2.15 -3.61
N GLY A 23 15.06 -3.19 -2.83
CA GLY A 23 15.68 -3.36 -1.52
C GLY A 23 14.81 -3.15 -0.30
N MET A 24 13.49 -2.98 -0.46
CA MET A 24 12.60 -2.98 0.70
C MET A 24 12.71 -4.31 1.43
N ASP A 25 12.70 -4.24 2.75
CA ASP A 25 12.83 -5.45 3.57
C ASP A 25 11.56 -6.29 3.56
N LYS A 26 10.42 -5.64 3.48
CA LYS A 26 9.12 -6.31 3.49
C LYS A 26 8.06 -5.42 2.86
N VAL A 27 7.10 -6.04 2.19
CA VAL A 27 5.92 -5.32 1.70
C VAL A 27 4.66 -6.12 2.04
N ILE A 28 3.65 -5.42 2.53
CA ILE A 28 2.33 -5.97 2.76
C ILE A 28 1.43 -5.51 1.62
N PHE A 29 0.78 -6.47 0.96
CA PHE A 29 -0.09 -6.24 -0.18
C PHE A 29 -1.54 -6.44 0.26
N VAL A 30 -2.40 -5.51 -0.12
CA VAL A 30 -3.83 -5.59 0.19
C VAL A 30 -4.64 -5.34 -1.07
N ASP A 31 -5.58 -6.21 -1.36
CA ASP A 31 -6.58 -6.00 -2.39
C ASP A 31 -7.86 -6.73 -2.00
N GLN A 32 -9.01 -6.17 -2.34
CA GLN A 32 -10.26 -6.83 -2.01
C GLN A 32 -10.70 -7.86 -3.05
N ASN A 33 -10.07 -7.87 -4.21
CA ASN A 33 -10.41 -8.75 -5.30
C ASN A 33 -9.65 -10.07 -5.19
N PHE A 34 -10.37 -11.18 -5.15
CA PHE A 34 -9.76 -12.50 -5.03
C PHE A 34 -8.80 -12.82 -6.18
N LYS A 35 -9.16 -12.44 -7.40
CA LYS A 35 -8.29 -12.67 -8.57
C LYS A 35 -7.00 -11.90 -8.46
N ALA A 36 -7.07 -10.64 -7.99
CA ALA A 36 -5.89 -9.82 -7.78
C ALA A 36 -4.96 -10.47 -6.75
N VAL A 37 -5.51 -10.93 -5.64
CA VAL A 37 -4.73 -11.61 -4.60
C VAL A 37 -4.01 -12.84 -5.16
N LYS A 38 -4.69 -13.63 -5.99
CA LYS A 38 -4.07 -14.79 -6.64
C LYS A 38 -2.91 -14.39 -7.55
N VAL A 39 -3.09 -13.32 -8.31
CA VAL A 39 -2.04 -12.82 -9.22
C VAL A 39 -0.84 -12.34 -8.42
N ILE A 40 -1.07 -11.60 -7.34
CA ILE A 40 0.01 -11.12 -6.47
C ILE A 40 0.82 -12.30 -5.94
N LYS A 41 0.14 -13.29 -5.39
CA LYS A 41 0.81 -14.48 -4.83
C LYS A 41 1.60 -15.22 -5.88
N SER A 42 1.06 -15.38 -7.08
CA SER A 42 1.74 -16.02 -8.19
C SER A 42 3.00 -15.24 -8.60
N ASN A 43 2.89 -13.93 -8.71
CA ASN A 43 4.03 -13.09 -9.06
C ASN A 43 5.13 -13.16 -8.01
N LEU A 44 4.77 -13.13 -6.74
CA LEU A 44 5.75 -13.23 -5.64
C LEU A 44 6.45 -14.59 -5.65
N ALA A 45 5.71 -15.66 -5.88
CA ALA A 45 6.28 -17.00 -5.96
C ALA A 45 7.26 -17.11 -7.13
N ASN A 46 6.89 -16.59 -8.29
CA ASN A 46 7.75 -16.64 -9.48
C ASN A 46 9.05 -15.85 -9.30
N LEU A 47 9.04 -14.85 -8.46
CA LEU A 47 10.20 -13.99 -8.20
C LEU A 47 10.93 -14.33 -6.90
N ASP A 48 10.47 -15.37 -6.21
CA ASP A 48 11.09 -15.82 -4.96
C ASP A 48 11.05 -14.75 -3.85
N LEU A 49 9.96 -14.00 -3.80
CA LEU A 49 9.79 -12.88 -2.85
C LEU A 49 8.78 -13.17 -1.73
N GLU A 50 8.31 -14.41 -1.63
CA GLU A 50 7.26 -14.76 -0.68
C GLU A 50 7.66 -14.51 0.78
N ALA A 51 8.91 -14.79 1.12
CA ALA A 51 9.39 -14.63 2.49
C ALA A 51 9.41 -13.17 2.95
N GLN A 52 9.43 -12.24 2.00
CA GLN A 52 9.49 -10.80 2.27
C GLN A 52 8.14 -10.11 2.10
N SER A 53 7.07 -10.88 2.03
CA SER A 53 5.76 -10.33 1.73
C SER A 53 4.66 -10.97 2.56
N GLU A 54 3.58 -10.20 2.73
CA GLU A 54 2.29 -10.68 3.24
C GLU A 54 1.24 -10.23 2.22
N VAL A 55 0.25 -11.05 1.98
CA VAL A 55 -0.81 -10.74 1.02
C VAL A 55 -2.16 -10.98 1.68
N TYR A 56 -3.01 -9.98 1.69
CA TYR A 56 -4.32 -10.05 2.32
C TYR A 56 -5.44 -9.68 1.36
N LYS A 57 -6.48 -10.48 1.37
CA LYS A 57 -7.74 -10.15 0.70
C LYS A 57 -8.62 -9.41 1.70
N ASN A 58 -8.73 -8.10 1.54
CA ASN A 58 -9.53 -7.27 2.43
C ASN A 58 -9.83 -5.94 1.76
N ASN A 59 -10.83 -5.23 2.24
CA ASN A 59 -10.98 -3.86 1.81
C ASN A 59 -9.96 -2.97 2.55
N ALA A 60 -9.71 -1.80 1.98
CA ALA A 60 -8.66 -0.92 2.49
C ALA A 60 -8.92 -0.48 3.94
N ASP A 61 -10.15 -0.10 4.26
CA ASP A 61 -10.49 0.40 5.59
C ASP A 61 -10.24 -0.64 6.67
N ARG A 62 -10.71 -1.86 6.44
CA ARG A 62 -10.52 -2.96 7.39
C ARG A 62 -9.06 -3.35 7.52
N ALA A 63 -8.34 -3.34 6.40
CA ALA A 63 -6.91 -3.64 6.41
C ALA A 63 -6.14 -2.62 7.23
N LEU A 64 -6.41 -1.34 7.04
CA LEU A 64 -5.74 -0.27 7.80
C LEU A 64 -6.03 -0.39 9.30
N LYS A 65 -7.27 -0.68 9.65
CA LYS A 65 -7.65 -0.90 11.04
C LYS A 65 -6.93 -2.10 11.64
N ALA A 66 -6.86 -3.20 10.91
CA ALA A 66 -6.17 -4.40 11.37
C ALA A 66 -4.66 -4.15 11.56
N LEU A 67 -4.05 -3.43 10.62
CA LEU A 67 -2.63 -3.10 10.70
C LEU A 67 -2.33 -2.18 11.88
N SER A 68 -3.27 -1.30 12.24
CA SER A 68 -3.10 -0.39 13.38
C SER A 68 -2.93 -1.14 14.70
N LYS A 69 -3.42 -2.36 14.77
CA LYS A 69 -3.34 -3.19 15.99
C LYS A 69 -2.01 -3.95 16.10
N ARG A 70 -1.19 -3.91 15.05
CA ARG A 70 0.07 -4.64 14.99
C ARG A 70 1.27 -3.81 15.44
N ASP A 71 1.06 -2.58 15.84
CA ASP A 71 2.14 -1.68 16.24
C ASP A 71 3.21 -1.56 15.14
N ILE A 72 2.76 -1.36 13.91
CA ILE A 72 3.60 -1.28 12.74
C ILE A 72 3.48 0.10 12.10
N GLN A 73 4.59 0.62 11.58
CA GLN A 73 4.59 1.84 10.78
C GLN A 73 5.34 1.59 9.49
N PHE A 74 4.87 2.21 8.42
CA PHE A 74 5.41 2.01 7.09
C PHE A 74 6.35 3.13 6.68
N ASP A 75 7.40 2.76 5.97
CA ASP A 75 8.33 3.71 5.33
C ASP A 75 7.75 4.26 4.04
N VAL A 76 6.97 3.44 3.34
CA VAL A 76 6.29 3.86 2.12
C VAL A 76 4.92 3.20 2.03
N ILE A 77 3.94 3.97 1.59
CA ILE A 77 2.59 3.46 1.32
C ILE A 77 2.24 3.83 -0.12
N PHE A 78 1.90 2.83 -0.92
CA PHE A 78 1.43 3.03 -2.29
C PHE A 78 -0.09 3.08 -2.30
N LEU A 79 -0.64 4.13 -2.90
CA LEU A 79 -2.09 4.32 -3.05
C LEU A 79 -2.42 4.47 -4.52
N ASP A 80 -2.94 3.41 -5.11
CA ASP A 80 -3.38 3.41 -6.50
C ASP A 80 -4.76 2.77 -6.61
N PRO A 81 -5.79 3.40 -6.01
CA PRO A 81 -7.14 2.84 -6.05
C PRO A 81 -7.75 2.98 -7.43
N PRO A 82 -8.79 2.19 -7.73
CA PRO A 82 -9.58 2.45 -8.90
C PRO A 82 -10.12 3.88 -8.82
N TYR A 83 -10.34 4.46 -9.95
CA TYR A 83 -10.70 5.84 -10.23
C TYR A 83 -11.72 6.44 -9.27
N ASN A 84 -11.29 6.83 -8.06
CA ASN A 84 -12.20 7.38 -7.08
C ASN A 84 -11.44 8.19 -6.03
N LYS A 85 -11.56 9.51 -6.13
CA LYS A 85 -10.96 10.44 -5.18
C LYS A 85 -11.36 10.13 -3.73
N GLY A 86 -12.61 9.74 -3.52
CA GLY A 86 -13.11 9.42 -2.18
C GLY A 86 -12.35 8.30 -1.51
N LEU A 87 -11.90 7.30 -2.28
CA LEU A 87 -11.11 6.20 -1.74
C LEU A 87 -9.75 6.67 -1.27
N ILE A 88 -9.10 7.56 -2.01
CA ILE A 88 -7.80 8.10 -1.63
C ILE A 88 -7.93 8.96 -0.38
N ASP A 89 -8.89 9.89 -0.37
CA ASP A 89 -9.11 10.79 0.77
C ASP A 89 -9.39 9.98 2.04
N LYS A 90 -10.22 8.96 1.94
CA LYS A 90 -10.55 8.12 3.08
C LYS A 90 -9.34 7.35 3.58
N ALA A 91 -8.55 6.79 2.67
CA ALA A 91 -7.33 6.07 3.04
C ALA A 91 -6.33 6.99 3.73
N LEU A 92 -6.12 8.19 3.21
CA LEU A 92 -5.21 9.17 3.82
C LEU A 92 -5.65 9.53 5.23
N LYS A 93 -6.95 9.72 5.42
CA LYS A 93 -7.50 10.04 6.74
C LYS A 93 -7.22 8.91 7.73
N LEU A 94 -7.46 7.66 7.34
CA LEU A 94 -7.24 6.52 8.22
C LEU A 94 -5.75 6.26 8.49
N ILE A 95 -4.90 6.46 7.50
CA ILE A 95 -3.45 6.36 7.69
C ILE A 95 -2.97 7.35 8.75
N SER A 96 -3.48 8.57 8.69
CA SER A 96 -3.17 9.60 9.69
C SER A 96 -3.74 9.25 11.06
N GLU A 97 -5.01 8.88 11.11
CA GLU A 97 -5.71 8.56 12.35
C GLU A 97 -5.05 7.39 13.09
N PHE A 98 -4.64 6.37 12.36
CA PHE A 98 -4.00 5.19 12.93
C PHE A 98 -2.49 5.29 13.04
N ASN A 99 -1.92 6.42 12.65
CA ASN A 99 -0.48 6.66 12.72
C ASN A 99 0.35 5.55 12.05
N LEU A 100 -0.02 5.22 10.82
CA LEU A 100 0.59 4.10 10.10
C LEU A 100 1.82 4.48 9.28
N LEU A 101 2.08 5.76 9.08
CA LEU A 101 3.24 6.22 8.32
C LEU A 101 4.32 6.73 9.26
N LYS A 102 5.55 6.30 9.05
CA LYS A 102 6.69 6.80 9.82
C LYS A 102 6.88 8.29 9.58
N GLU A 103 7.55 8.97 10.52
CA GLU A 103 7.79 10.41 10.47
C GLU A 103 8.41 10.85 9.14
N ASN A 104 9.37 10.12 8.64
CA ASN A 104 10.01 10.41 7.34
C ASN A 104 9.49 9.51 6.22
N GLY A 105 8.35 8.89 6.44
CA GLY A 105 7.74 8.03 5.45
C GLY A 105 7.11 8.83 4.31
N ILE A 106 6.89 8.17 3.19
CA ILE A 106 6.28 8.79 2.02
C ILE A 106 5.07 7.99 1.56
N ILE A 107 4.14 8.71 0.95
CA ILE A 107 3.00 8.10 0.29
C ILE A 107 3.14 8.38 -1.20
N VAL A 108 3.07 7.31 -1.99
CA VAL A 108 3.12 7.39 -3.45
C VAL A 108 1.72 7.19 -3.98
N CYS A 109 1.19 8.20 -4.65
CA CYS A 109 -0.14 8.12 -5.25
C CYS A 109 -0.03 8.22 -6.76
N GLU A 110 -0.73 7.33 -7.45
CA GLU A 110 -0.97 7.46 -8.87
C GLU A 110 -2.31 8.17 -9.03
N PHE A 111 -2.30 9.31 -9.69
CA PHE A 111 -3.54 10.00 -10.01
C PHE A 111 -3.98 9.63 -11.40
N SER A 112 -5.21 9.24 -11.52
CA SER A 112 -5.81 9.32 -12.81
C SER A 112 -6.27 10.76 -13.03
N ASN A 113 -6.53 11.10 -14.29
CA ASN A 113 -6.82 12.46 -14.72
C ASN A 113 -7.83 13.19 -13.85
N HIS A 114 -7.59 14.44 -13.55
CA HIS A 114 -8.54 15.37 -12.96
C HIS A 114 -8.86 15.17 -11.48
N GLU A 115 -8.17 14.27 -10.80
CA GLU A 115 -8.37 14.15 -9.36
C GLU A 115 -7.52 15.16 -8.61
N GLU A 116 -8.15 15.85 -7.66
CA GLU A 116 -7.45 16.67 -6.70
C GLU A 116 -7.49 15.98 -5.36
N ILE A 117 -6.36 15.92 -4.70
CA ILE A 117 -6.24 15.24 -3.43
C ILE A 117 -5.69 16.21 -2.40
N ASP A 118 -6.32 16.27 -1.25
CA ASP A 118 -5.77 16.97 -0.10
C ASP A 118 -4.75 16.03 0.54
N TYR A 119 -3.48 16.28 0.30
CA TYR A 119 -2.42 15.42 0.77
C TYR A 119 -1.68 15.93 2.00
N GLN A 120 -2.25 16.92 2.66
CA GLN A 120 -1.78 17.27 3.99
C GLN A 120 -2.45 16.33 5.00
N PRO A 121 -1.74 15.89 6.01
CA PRO A 121 -0.41 16.28 6.47
C PRO A 121 0.73 15.37 5.95
N PHE A 122 0.59 14.75 4.82
CA PHE A 122 1.54 13.75 4.33
C PHE A 122 2.52 14.32 3.30
N ASN A 123 3.68 13.69 3.19
CA ASN A 123 4.57 13.86 2.04
C ASN A 123 4.09 12.93 0.94
N MET A 124 3.85 13.47 -0.26
CA MET A 124 3.32 12.69 -1.36
C MET A 124 4.19 12.80 -2.59
N ILE A 125 4.30 11.68 -3.31
CA ILE A 125 5.01 11.58 -4.59
C ILE A 125 4.05 11.00 -5.61
N LYS A 126 3.94 11.65 -6.74
CA LYS A 126 3.15 11.19 -7.86
C LYS A 126 3.95 10.22 -8.71
#